data_3d48f65bd2b2881636c2f14f06620946
#
_entry.id   3d48f65bd2b2881636c2f14f06620946
#
_cell.length_a   1.000
_cell.length_b   1.000
_cell.length_c   1.000
_cell.angle_alpha   90.00
_cell.angle_beta   90.00
_cell.angle_gamma   90.00
#
_symmetry.space_group_name_H-M   'P 1'
#
loop_
_entity.id
_entity.type
_entity.pdbx_description
1 polymer ?
#
loop_
_entity_poly.entity_id
_entity_poly.type
_entity_poly.pdbx_seq_one_letter_code
_entity_poly.pdbx_strand_id
1 'polypeptide(L)'
;ECDSHVVKRTWPVRPSKEEGSDQGFIRDDENGITFIGEGCWGAPLRKNDDDKQWTRASASFNQVNWMVVSEEKITVRSVKVDNIKNSKVINDEEPFKTPEGMEIWSPDSGKIVTVHPRKSKQDDQTVKN
;
A
#
# COMPACT_ATOMS: atom_id res chain seq x y z
N GLU A 1 -6.03 -0.87 8.51
CA GLU A 1 -7.25 -1.69 8.55
C GLU A 1 -6.87 -3.09 9.00
N CYS A 2 -7.07 -3.43 10.27
CA CYS A 2 -6.51 -4.64 10.89
C CYS A 2 -7.52 -5.77 11.10
N ASP A 3 -8.82 -5.53 10.93
CA ASP A 3 -9.88 -6.48 11.31
C ASP A 3 -10.20 -7.52 10.21
N SER A 4 -9.86 -7.24 8.97
CA SER A 4 -10.22 -8.08 7.83
C SER A 4 -9.42 -9.39 7.73
N HIS A 5 -8.27 -9.50 8.38
CA HIS A 5 -7.33 -10.62 8.29
C HIS A 5 -6.91 -10.97 6.85
N VAL A 6 -6.86 -9.95 5.99
CA VAL A 6 -6.38 -10.01 4.61
C VAL A 6 -5.45 -8.84 4.34
N VAL A 7 -4.46 -9.03 3.50
CA VAL A 7 -3.66 -7.91 2.99
C VAL A 7 -4.48 -7.14 1.97
N LYS A 8 -4.48 -5.81 2.06
CA LYS A 8 -5.24 -4.94 1.17
C LYS A 8 -4.48 -3.67 0.83
N ARG A 9 -4.62 -3.22 -0.40
CA ARG A 9 -4.20 -1.91 -0.88
C ARG A 9 -5.33 -1.28 -1.67
N THR A 10 -5.59 0.00 -1.45
CA THR A 10 -6.55 0.74 -2.26
C THR A 10 -5.85 1.60 -3.30
N TRP A 11 -6.53 1.92 -4.38
CA TRP A 11 -6.25 3.14 -5.12
C TRP A 11 -6.47 4.35 -4.19
N PRO A 12 -5.98 5.55 -4.54
CA PRO A 12 -6.37 6.75 -3.78
C PRO A 12 -7.90 6.90 -3.83
N VAL A 13 -8.55 7.07 -2.68
CA VAL A 13 -10.00 7.15 -2.56
C VAL A 13 -10.44 8.32 -1.71
N ARG A 14 -11.62 8.84 -1.99
CA ARG A 14 -12.33 9.81 -1.15
C ARG A 14 -13.75 9.33 -0.84
N PRO A 15 -14.37 9.78 0.27
CA PRO A 15 -15.79 9.56 0.52
C PRO A 15 -16.63 10.16 -0.62
N SER A 16 -17.67 9.45 -1.07
CA SER A 16 -18.58 9.91 -2.11
C SER A 16 -19.93 9.23 -2.03
N LYS A 17 -20.97 9.98 -2.43
CA LYS A 17 -22.33 9.46 -2.69
C LYS A 17 -22.71 9.62 -4.17
N GLU A 18 -21.76 10.01 -5.01
CA GLU A 18 -21.95 10.20 -6.44
C GLU A 18 -22.18 8.86 -7.14
N GLU A 19 -22.73 8.93 -8.34
CA GLU A 19 -22.83 7.76 -9.24
C GLU A 19 -21.43 7.17 -9.47
N GLY A 20 -21.31 5.84 -9.41
CA GLY A 20 -20.02 5.15 -9.51
C GLY A 20 -19.27 4.99 -8.17
N SER A 21 -19.82 5.53 -7.07
CA SER A 21 -19.27 5.21 -5.74
C SER A 21 -19.61 3.77 -5.34
N ASP A 22 -18.65 3.11 -4.66
CA ASP A 22 -18.79 1.77 -4.13
C ASP A 22 -18.57 1.81 -2.62
N GLN A 23 -19.55 1.36 -1.85
CA GLN A 23 -19.56 1.39 -0.38
C GLN A 23 -19.19 2.75 0.23
N GLY A 24 -19.66 3.85 -0.40
CA GLY A 24 -19.45 5.21 0.08
C GLY A 24 -18.09 5.82 -0.28
N PHE A 25 -17.32 5.18 -1.15
CA PHE A 25 -16.03 5.67 -1.65
C PHE A 25 -15.96 5.64 -3.17
N ILE A 26 -15.17 6.56 -3.72
CA ILE A 26 -14.82 6.59 -5.14
C ILE A 26 -13.30 6.78 -5.29
N ARG A 27 -12.73 6.24 -6.37
CA ARG A 27 -11.32 6.48 -6.70
C ARG A 27 -11.10 7.95 -7.07
N ASP A 28 -10.07 8.55 -6.49
CA ASP A 28 -9.66 9.92 -6.74
C ASP A 28 -8.12 9.98 -6.70
N ASP A 29 -7.51 9.88 -7.86
CA ASP A 29 -6.05 9.81 -7.98
C ASP A 29 -5.35 11.13 -7.62
N GLU A 30 -6.09 12.26 -7.61
CA GLU A 30 -5.53 13.58 -7.30
C GLU A 30 -5.64 13.93 -5.81
N ASN A 31 -6.83 13.71 -5.22
CA ASN A 31 -7.13 14.17 -3.86
C ASN A 31 -7.43 13.03 -2.89
N GLY A 32 -7.47 11.80 -3.35
CA GLY A 32 -7.78 10.64 -2.54
C GLY A 32 -6.67 10.27 -1.55
N ILE A 33 -7.01 9.40 -0.60
CA ILE A 33 -6.10 8.81 0.39
C ILE A 33 -5.91 7.34 0.03
N THR A 34 -4.67 6.88 0.02
CA THR A 34 -4.35 5.46 -0.16
C THR A 34 -4.35 4.77 1.19
N PHE A 35 -5.13 3.69 1.31
CA PHE A 35 -5.14 2.83 2.49
C PHE A 35 -4.32 1.56 2.21
N ILE A 36 -3.51 1.17 3.19
CA ILE A 36 -2.71 -0.04 3.16
C ILE A 36 -2.95 -0.78 4.47
N GLY A 37 -3.53 -1.98 4.37
CA GLY A 37 -3.90 -2.77 5.54
C GLY A 37 -2.83 -3.78 5.93
N GLU A 38 -2.74 -4.05 7.23
CA GLU A 38 -1.82 -5.03 7.85
C GLU A 38 -2.60 -6.09 8.63
N GLY A 39 -3.74 -6.53 8.08
CA GLY A 39 -4.68 -7.37 8.80
C GLY A 39 -4.24 -8.79 9.12
N CYS A 40 -3.05 -9.24 8.69
CA CYS A 40 -2.65 -10.64 8.70
C CYS A 40 -1.35 -10.94 9.45
N TRP A 41 -0.95 -10.16 10.42
CA TRP A 41 0.24 -10.50 11.20
C TRP A 41 -0.10 -11.48 12.32
N GLY A 42 0.11 -12.78 12.06
CA GLY A 42 -0.10 -13.84 13.04
C GLY A 42 -1.56 -14.13 13.40
N ALA A 43 -2.51 -13.37 12.86
CA ALA A 43 -3.93 -13.68 12.99
C ALA A 43 -4.31 -14.82 12.02
N PRO A 44 -5.35 -15.63 12.35
CA PRO A 44 -5.86 -16.62 11.42
C PRO A 44 -6.27 -15.97 10.11
N LEU A 45 -5.75 -16.48 9.00
CA LEU A 45 -6.09 -15.98 7.67
C LEU A 45 -7.58 -16.18 7.38
N ARG A 46 -8.20 -15.19 6.76
CA ARG A 46 -9.58 -15.27 6.26
C ARG A 46 -9.58 -15.34 4.75
N LYS A 47 -10.71 -15.82 4.20
CA LYS A 47 -10.94 -15.81 2.76
C LYS A 47 -10.90 -14.35 2.27
N ASN A 48 -10.16 -14.14 1.18
CA ASN A 48 -10.19 -12.86 0.48
C ASN A 48 -11.38 -12.84 -0.48
N ASP A 49 -12.33 -11.95 -0.24
CA ASP A 49 -13.51 -11.70 -1.05
C ASP A 49 -13.67 -10.20 -1.37
N ASP A 50 -12.58 -9.46 -1.33
CA ASP A 50 -12.56 -8.03 -1.60
C ASP A 50 -12.59 -7.76 -3.11
N ASP A 51 -13.71 -7.26 -3.60
CA ASP A 51 -14.01 -7.01 -5.02
C ASP A 51 -14.41 -5.55 -5.31
N LYS A 52 -14.20 -4.63 -4.36
CA LYS A 52 -14.58 -3.22 -4.52
C LYS A 52 -13.81 -2.57 -5.68
N GLN A 53 -14.47 -1.70 -6.42
CA GLN A 53 -13.89 -1.01 -7.58
C GLN A 53 -12.64 -0.19 -7.24
N TRP A 54 -12.53 0.29 -6.02
CA TRP A 54 -11.40 1.05 -5.52
C TRP A 54 -10.31 0.19 -4.86
N THR A 55 -10.50 -1.12 -4.74
CA THR A 55 -9.45 -2.03 -4.29
C THR A 55 -8.37 -2.14 -5.37
N ARG A 56 -7.14 -1.74 -5.04
CA ARG A 56 -6.00 -1.87 -5.93
C ARG A 56 -5.47 -3.30 -5.99
N ALA A 57 -5.39 -3.95 -4.84
CA ALA A 57 -5.04 -5.35 -4.70
C ALA A 57 -5.40 -5.87 -3.31
N SER A 58 -5.79 -7.12 -3.22
CA SER A 58 -6.00 -7.83 -1.96
C SER A 58 -5.60 -9.30 -2.08
N ALA A 59 -5.22 -9.92 -0.97
CA ALA A 59 -4.85 -11.32 -0.90
C ALA A 59 -4.89 -11.83 0.54
N SER A 60 -4.76 -13.15 0.73
CA SER A 60 -4.76 -13.78 2.05
C SER A 60 -3.42 -14.48 2.30
N PHE A 61 -2.53 -13.84 3.07
CA PHE A 61 -1.27 -14.37 3.56
C PHE A 61 -0.77 -13.52 4.74
N ASN A 62 0.13 -14.06 5.56
CA ASN A 62 0.78 -13.28 6.63
C ASN A 62 1.82 -12.33 6.05
N GLN A 63 1.82 -11.08 6.51
CA GLN A 63 2.66 -10.04 5.92
C GLN A 63 3.08 -8.95 6.91
N VAL A 64 4.13 -8.23 6.53
CA VAL A 64 4.49 -6.92 7.06
C VAL A 64 4.64 -5.93 5.91
N ASN A 65 4.41 -4.65 6.17
CA ASN A 65 4.70 -3.61 5.20
C ASN A 65 6.09 -3.01 5.45
N TRP A 66 6.95 -3.08 4.45
CA TRP A 66 8.23 -2.41 4.44
C TRP A 66 8.10 -1.06 3.76
N MET A 67 8.23 -0.01 4.55
CA MET A 67 8.02 1.36 4.13
C MET A 67 9.36 2.11 4.10
N VAL A 68 9.60 2.82 2.99
CA VAL A 68 10.73 3.75 2.85
C VAL A 68 10.15 5.14 2.63
N VAL A 69 10.57 6.08 3.48
CA VAL A 69 10.12 7.48 3.45
C VAL A 69 11.28 8.37 3.05
N SER A 70 11.06 9.22 2.06
CA SER A 70 11.98 10.27 1.65
C SER A 70 11.23 11.61 1.52
N GLU A 71 11.94 12.69 1.26
CA GLU A 71 11.33 14.00 0.99
C GLU A 71 10.45 14.00 -0.27
N GLU A 72 10.77 13.15 -1.23
CA GLU A 72 10.08 13.10 -2.54
C GLU A 72 8.89 12.15 -2.57
N LYS A 73 8.94 11.07 -1.77
CA LYS A 73 7.93 10.00 -1.85
C LYS A 73 7.99 9.04 -0.66
N ILE A 74 6.89 8.35 -0.47
CA ILE A 74 6.80 7.15 0.37
C ILE A 74 6.63 5.95 -0.57
N THR A 75 7.45 4.92 -0.40
CA THR A 75 7.26 3.64 -1.09
C THR A 75 6.93 2.55 -0.08
N VAL A 76 5.95 1.71 -0.41
CA VAL A 76 5.51 0.61 0.44
C VAL A 76 5.55 -0.70 -0.32
N ARG A 77 6.15 -1.71 0.29
CA ARG A 77 6.20 -3.10 -0.17
C ARG A 77 5.57 -3.98 0.89
N SER A 78 4.69 -4.89 0.52
CA SER A 78 4.21 -5.93 1.43
C SER A 78 5.11 -7.16 1.30
N VAL A 79 5.71 -7.55 2.40
CA VAL A 79 6.60 -8.70 2.52
C VAL A 79 5.79 -9.87 3.05
N LYS A 80 5.81 -11.01 2.37
CA LYS A 80 5.22 -12.25 2.88
C LYS A 80 6.12 -12.82 3.96
N VAL A 81 5.54 -13.15 5.11
CA VAL A 81 6.29 -13.68 6.26
C VAL A 81 6.11 -15.18 6.49
N ASP A 82 5.27 -15.84 5.71
CA ASP A 82 5.03 -17.29 5.86
C ASP A 82 6.30 -18.14 5.67
N ASN A 83 7.26 -17.66 4.86
CA ASN A 83 8.53 -18.32 4.56
C ASN A 83 9.77 -17.55 5.04
N ILE A 84 9.61 -16.64 6.00
CA ILE A 84 10.69 -15.73 6.44
C ILE A 84 11.91 -16.46 7.05
N LYS A 85 11.76 -17.72 7.44
CA LYS A 85 12.86 -18.53 8.03
C LYS A 85 14.11 -18.60 7.15
N ASN A 86 13.97 -18.40 5.86
CA ASN A 86 15.05 -18.45 4.88
C ASN A 86 15.60 -17.06 4.50
N SER A 87 15.04 -16.00 5.09
CA SER A 87 15.48 -14.65 4.79
C SER A 87 16.80 -14.34 5.48
N LYS A 88 17.73 -13.72 4.74
CA LYS A 88 18.96 -13.17 5.30
C LYS A 88 18.68 -11.82 5.95
N VAL A 89 19.63 -11.34 6.75
CA VAL A 89 19.57 -10.04 7.41
C VAL A 89 19.69 -8.91 6.37
N ILE A 90 19.08 -7.76 6.65
CA ILE A 90 19.28 -6.54 5.86
C ILE A 90 20.76 -6.18 5.90
N ASN A 91 21.33 -5.86 4.74
CA ASN A 91 22.69 -5.36 4.64
C ASN A 91 22.72 -3.85 4.97
N ASP A 92 23.51 -3.45 5.95
CA ASP A 92 23.63 -2.05 6.38
C ASP A 92 24.20 -1.13 5.28
N GLU A 93 25.00 -1.69 4.35
CA GLU A 93 25.52 -0.97 3.19
C GLU A 93 24.49 -0.77 2.08
N GLU A 94 23.46 -1.64 2.03
CA GLU A 94 22.38 -1.61 1.03
C GLU A 94 20.99 -1.70 1.71
N PRO A 95 20.64 -0.76 2.61
CA PRO A 95 19.47 -0.89 3.49
C PRO A 95 18.13 -0.94 2.75
N PHE A 96 18.10 -0.54 1.47
CA PHE A 96 16.89 -0.56 0.64
C PHE A 96 16.79 -1.78 -0.29
N LYS A 97 17.81 -2.62 -0.31
CA LYS A 97 17.81 -3.84 -1.09
C LYS A 97 17.06 -4.94 -0.35
N THR A 98 16.13 -5.58 -1.05
CA THR A 98 15.40 -6.72 -0.49
C THR A 98 16.37 -7.85 -0.13
N PRO A 99 16.41 -8.30 1.13
CA PRO A 99 17.26 -9.42 1.54
C PRO A 99 16.96 -10.69 0.73
N GLU A 100 17.99 -11.50 0.53
CA GLU A 100 17.83 -12.81 -0.11
C GLU A 100 16.88 -13.69 0.70
N GLY A 101 15.99 -14.40 0.02
CA GLY A 101 14.99 -15.26 0.64
C GLY A 101 13.73 -14.53 1.13
N MET A 102 13.70 -13.19 1.05
CA MET A 102 12.50 -12.41 1.37
C MET A 102 11.58 -12.31 0.15
N GLU A 103 10.33 -12.69 0.31
CA GLU A 103 9.33 -12.65 -0.76
C GLU A 103 8.52 -11.35 -0.70
N ILE A 104 8.62 -10.52 -1.73
CA ILE A 104 7.77 -9.34 -1.90
C ILE A 104 6.52 -9.72 -2.68
N TRP A 105 5.35 -9.37 -2.13
CA TRP A 105 4.08 -9.56 -2.83
C TRP A 105 4.04 -8.78 -4.14
N SER A 106 3.69 -9.49 -5.21
CA SER A 106 3.67 -8.97 -6.58
C SER A 106 2.29 -9.17 -7.23
N PRO A 107 1.28 -8.35 -6.87
CA PRO A 107 0.01 -8.36 -7.59
C PRO A 107 0.15 -7.71 -8.97
N ASP A 108 -0.84 -7.91 -9.84
CA ASP A 108 -0.88 -7.31 -11.19
C ASP A 108 -0.75 -5.78 -11.18
N SER A 109 -1.27 -5.14 -10.13
CA SER A 109 -1.15 -3.69 -9.92
C SER A 109 0.24 -3.21 -9.47
N GLY A 110 1.22 -4.12 -9.40
CA GLY A 110 2.63 -3.85 -9.09
C GLY A 110 3.04 -4.11 -7.64
N LYS A 111 4.35 -4.36 -7.48
CA LYS A 111 4.98 -4.70 -6.18
C LYS A 111 5.01 -3.52 -5.20
N ILE A 112 5.11 -2.29 -5.72
CA ILE A 112 5.37 -1.08 -4.94
C ILE A 112 4.15 -0.17 -5.01
N VAL A 113 3.69 0.30 -3.85
CA VAL A 113 2.82 1.47 -3.76
C VAL A 113 3.72 2.69 -3.55
N THR A 114 3.58 3.68 -4.42
CA THR A 114 4.30 4.95 -4.29
C THR A 114 3.29 6.05 -4.01
N VAL A 115 3.55 6.86 -2.98
CA VAL A 115 2.77 8.04 -2.63
C VAL A 115 3.70 9.24 -2.70
N HIS A 116 3.31 10.26 -3.44
CA HIS A 116 4.03 11.53 -3.54
C HIS A 116 3.40 12.60 -2.63
N PRO A 117 4.19 13.54 -2.10
CA PRO A 117 3.67 14.69 -1.38
C PRO A 117 2.70 15.46 -2.29
N ARG A 118 1.61 15.95 -1.72
CA ARG A 118 0.76 16.90 -2.45
C ARG A 118 1.50 18.22 -2.57
N LYS A 119 1.47 18.83 -3.77
CA LYS A 119 1.91 20.23 -3.94
C LYS A 119 1.06 21.11 -3.04
N SER A 120 1.70 21.94 -2.23
CA SER A 120 0.98 22.94 -1.44
C SER A 120 0.36 23.97 -2.40
N LYS A 121 -0.84 24.46 -2.10
CA LYS A 121 -1.47 25.53 -2.90
C LYS A 121 -0.66 26.83 -2.90
N GLN A 122 0.41 26.93 -2.08
CA GLN A 122 1.31 28.09 -2.03
C GLN A 122 2.34 28.09 -3.15
N ASP A 123 2.67 26.94 -3.74
CA ASP A 123 3.71 26.87 -4.79
C ASP A 123 3.22 27.43 -6.14
N ASP A 124 1.91 27.53 -6.34
CA ASP A 124 1.31 28.08 -7.57
C ASP A 124 1.24 29.63 -7.60
N GLN A 125 1.51 30.32 -6.49
CA GLN A 125 1.45 31.79 -6.44
C GLN A 125 2.81 32.47 -6.71
N THR A 126 3.91 31.72 -6.75
CA THR A 126 5.26 32.29 -6.89
C THR A 126 5.75 32.41 -8.34
N VAL A 127 4.97 31.97 -9.32
CA VAL A 127 5.34 32.00 -10.76
C VAL A 127 4.69 33.15 -11.54
N LYS A 128 3.98 34.07 -10.85
CA LYS A 128 3.38 35.26 -11.48
C LYS A 128 3.98 36.56 -10.93
N ASN A 129 5.27 36.74 -11.15
CA ASN A 129 5.89 38.08 -11.11
C ASN A 129 6.98 38.15 -12.18
#